data_6e904b0c77d4d18ec37bb10bb841fb46
#
_entry.id   6e904b0c77d4d18ec37bb10bb841fb46
#
_cell.length_a   1.000
_cell.length_b   1.000
_cell.length_c   1.000
_cell.angle_alpha   90.00
_cell.angle_beta   90.00
_cell.angle_gamma   90.00
#
_symmetry.space_group_name_H-M   'P 1'
#
loop_
_entity.id
_entity.type
_entity.pdbx_description
1 polymer ?
#
loop_
_entity_poly.entity_id
_entity_poly.type
_entity_poly.pdbx_seq_one_letter_code
_entity_poly.pdbx_strand_id
1 'polypeptide(L)'
;KGTQLVAWVLGIFVYFSDSFSPLFVGTVMRDISDRAKISKEKLSYIADSTAAPVSVLVPVTGWAAYLMSLAVGVGCIVTQDDAQALFLKAIPLNFYPLFAVILVGLIASGIVKDFGPMKKAEKRAMEEGKVLRDGATPLIGKELIEMKPYEGIKPNVALNFVVPVVMIITIALGTFFTLGSAKTMEAFLYTCIFMAVSMLIQGIPFKEVMETVTVGIKSGVPAVTLLALAYSVNALSKTMGTANFIVSSCSGFLTPAVLPAIIFVVACIMAFATGSSWGTFAICMPIALPLAFAYTDGQLTTLVVACFAAVAGGGVFGDHCSPLSDTTILASTGAGADHIDHVKTQLPYSLTCGVLAFI
;
A
#
# COMPACT_ATOMS: atom_id res chain seq x y z
N LYS A 1 -8.31 18.16 -9.01
CA LYS A 1 -7.26 17.58 -9.85
C LYS A 1 -5.86 17.82 -9.26
N GLY A 2 -5.43 19.08 -9.05
CA GLY A 2 -4.10 19.37 -8.49
C GLY A 2 -3.83 18.64 -7.17
N THR A 3 -4.77 18.66 -6.24
CA THR A 3 -4.67 17.95 -4.95
C THR A 3 -4.47 16.45 -5.11
N GLN A 4 -5.20 15.82 -6.05
CA GLN A 4 -5.07 14.38 -6.32
C GLN A 4 -3.71 14.04 -6.93
N LEU A 5 -3.20 14.87 -7.84
CA LEU A 5 -1.85 14.71 -8.41
C LEU A 5 -0.76 14.87 -7.35
N VAL A 6 -0.90 15.83 -6.43
CA VAL A 6 0.04 15.99 -5.32
C VAL A 6 0.04 14.74 -4.44
N ALA A 7 -1.13 14.18 -4.11
CA ALA A 7 -1.23 12.94 -3.35
C ALA A 7 -0.56 11.76 -4.09
N TRP A 8 -0.78 11.62 -5.39
CA TRP A 8 -0.17 10.60 -6.23
C TRP A 8 1.35 10.73 -6.29
N VAL A 9 1.87 11.93 -6.53
CA VAL A 9 3.33 12.19 -6.55
C VAL A 9 3.94 11.90 -5.19
N LEU A 10 3.30 12.37 -4.10
CA LEU A 10 3.78 12.14 -2.74
C LEU A 10 3.86 10.64 -2.43
N GLY A 11 2.85 9.85 -2.82
CA GLY A 11 2.85 8.41 -2.64
C GLY A 11 3.98 7.70 -3.41
N ILE A 12 4.27 8.12 -4.64
CA ILE A 12 5.41 7.59 -5.40
C ILE A 12 6.74 7.89 -4.70
N PHE A 13 6.90 9.08 -4.13
CA PHE A 13 8.14 9.45 -3.42
C PHE A 13 8.36 8.66 -2.13
N VAL A 14 7.29 8.14 -1.52
CA VAL A 14 7.36 7.35 -0.28
C VAL A 14 7.45 5.84 -0.58
N TYR A 15 8.20 5.46 -1.60
CA TYR A 15 8.35 4.09 -2.10
C TYR A 15 9.02 3.10 -1.15
N PHE A 16 9.70 3.58 -0.12
CA PHE A 16 10.57 2.79 0.76
C PHE A 16 9.82 1.94 1.80
N SER A 17 8.53 2.20 2.03
CA SER A 17 7.68 1.42 2.93
C SER A 17 6.22 1.46 2.47
N ASP A 18 5.70 0.30 2.16
CA ASP A 18 4.33 0.05 1.75
C ASP A 18 3.28 0.37 2.83
N SER A 19 3.60 0.07 4.09
CA SER A 19 2.69 0.35 5.22
C SER A 19 2.74 1.82 5.67
N PHE A 20 3.93 2.44 5.58
CA PHE A 20 4.09 3.86 5.93
C PHE A 20 3.43 4.77 4.89
N SER A 21 3.63 4.49 3.60
CA SER A 21 3.18 5.35 2.49
C SER A 21 1.68 5.66 2.55
N PRO A 22 0.75 4.69 2.62
CA PRO A 22 -0.67 4.98 2.55
C PRO A 22 -1.18 5.71 3.79
N LEU A 23 -0.65 5.38 4.97
CA LEU A 23 -0.99 6.09 6.21
C LEU A 23 -0.52 7.54 6.15
N PHE A 24 0.72 7.76 5.71
CA PHE A 24 1.34 9.08 5.62
C PHE A 24 0.62 9.96 4.58
N VAL A 25 0.47 9.47 3.34
CA VAL A 25 -0.20 10.20 2.26
C VAL A 25 -1.64 10.52 2.63
N GLY A 26 -2.37 9.53 3.15
CA GLY A 26 -3.74 9.70 3.61
C GLY A 26 -3.86 10.80 4.66
N THR A 27 -3.02 10.73 5.70
CA THR A 27 -3.05 11.69 6.82
C THR A 27 -2.67 13.10 6.39
N VAL A 28 -1.57 13.24 5.64
CA VAL A 28 -1.06 14.56 5.18
C VAL A 28 -2.03 15.24 4.22
N MET A 29 -2.65 14.46 3.33
CA MET A 29 -3.52 15.00 2.30
C MET A 29 -4.99 15.10 2.72
N ARG A 30 -5.38 14.55 3.87
CA ARG A 30 -6.77 14.45 4.32
C ARG A 30 -7.50 15.78 4.33
N ASP A 31 -7.01 16.76 5.07
CA ASP A 31 -7.67 18.05 5.22
C ASP A 31 -7.65 18.88 3.93
N ILE A 32 -6.59 18.72 3.12
CA ILE A 32 -6.46 19.38 1.83
C ILE A 32 -7.46 18.79 0.83
N SER A 33 -7.65 17.46 0.85
CA SER A 33 -8.62 16.76 0.00
C SER A 33 -10.06 17.09 0.38
N ASP A 34 -10.37 17.24 1.67
CA ASP A 34 -11.69 17.62 2.17
C ASP A 34 -12.09 19.01 1.66
N ARG A 35 -11.18 20.00 1.79
CA ARG A 35 -11.39 21.35 1.25
C ARG A 35 -11.54 21.35 -0.27
N ALA A 36 -10.90 20.41 -0.96
CA ALA A 36 -11.01 20.23 -2.40
C ALA A 36 -12.24 19.41 -2.83
N LYS A 37 -13.11 19.01 -1.87
CA LYS A 37 -14.31 18.18 -2.07
C LYS A 37 -14.00 16.86 -2.79
N ILE A 38 -12.90 16.20 -2.42
CA ILE A 38 -12.52 14.87 -2.87
C ILE A 38 -13.05 13.87 -1.85
N SER A 39 -13.66 12.79 -2.30
CA SER A 39 -14.18 11.75 -1.40
C SER A 39 -13.03 11.06 -0.65
N LYS A 40 -13.31 10.63 0.58
CA LYS A 40 -12.35 9.88 1.41
C LYS A 40 -11.93 8.59 0.73
N GLU A 41 -12.86 7.93 0.05
CA GLU A 41 -12.63 6.73 -0.73
C GLU A 41 -11.61 6.98 -1.86
N LYS A 42 -11.69 8.15 -2.51
CA LYS A 42 -10.76 8.53 -3.58
C LYS A 42 -9.35 8.79 -3.04
N LEU A 43 -9.23 9.50 -1.92
CA LEU A 43 -7.94 9.72 -1.28
C LEU A 43 -7.31 8.40 -0.85
N SER A 44 -8.09 7.49 -0.24
CA SER A 44 -7.64 6.15 0.13
C SER A 44 -7.14 5.37 -1.07
N TYR A 45 -7.88 5.39 -2.18
CA TYR A 45 -7.49 4.73 -3.44
C TYR A 45 -6.17 5.25 -3.98
N ILE A 46 -5.94 6.57 -3.97
CA ILE A 46 -4.68 7.15 -4.42
C ILE A 46 -3.53 6.72 -3.51
N ALA A 47 -3.73 6.77 -2.20
CA ALA A 47 -2.72 6.42 -1.20
C ALA A 47 -2.34 4.93 -1.28
N ASP A 48 -3.32 4.04 -1.40
CA ASP A 48 -3.13 2.59 -1.49
C ASP A 48 -2.47 2.17 -2.82
N SER A 49 -2.95 2.71 -3.94
CA SER A 49 -2.40 2.40 -5.27
C SER A 49 -0.97 2.92 -5.50
N THR A 50 -0.47 3.80 -4.65
CA THR A 50 0.92 4.28 -4.66
C THR A 50 1.79 3.68 -3.56
N ALA A 51 1.27 2.72 -2.80
CA ALA A 51 2.00 2.02 -1.74
C ALA A 51 2.68 0.73 -2.26
N ALA A 52 2.06 -0.42 -2.05
CA ALA A 52 2.60 -1.71 -2.49
C ALA A 52 2.90 -1.76 -4.00
N PRO A 53 2.05 -1.21 -4.91
CA PRO A 53 2.37 -1.20 -6.33
C PRO A 53 3.65 -0.44 -6.70
N VAL A 54 3.97 0.65 -6.00
CA VAL A 54 5.24 1.36 -6.23
C VAL A 54 6.41 0.62 -5.59
N SER A 55 6.25 0.15 -4.34
CA SER A 55 7.32 -0.51 -3.60
C SER A 55 7.88 -1.76 -4.30
N VAL A 56 7.04 -2.51 -5.01
CA VAL A 56 7.45 -3.71 -5.75
C VAL A 56 8.16 -3.41 -7.08
N LEU A 57 8.05 -2.20 -7.61
CA LEU A 57 8.71 -1.80 -8.85
C LEU A 57 10.08 -1.17 -8.64
N VAL A 58 10.35 -0.64 -7.44
CA VAL A 58 11.58 0.07 -7.14
C VAL A 58 12.65 -0.91 -6.63
N PRO A 59 13.82 -1.02 -7.29
CA PRO A 59 14.79 -2.10 -7.01
C PRO A 59 15.60 -1.93 -5.71
N VAL A 60 15.39 -0.85 -4.99
CA VAL A 60 16.13 -0.52 -3.75
C VAL A 60 15.22 -0.52 -2.51
N THR A 61 14.14 -1.29 -2.54
CA THR A 61 13.19 -1.43 -1.43
C THR A 61 13.38 -2.73 -0.67
N GLY A 62 12.80 -2.82 0.53
CA GLY A 62 12.69 -4.08 1.27
C GLY A 62 11.93 -5.16 0.49
N TRP A 63 10.95 -4.77 -0.33
CA TRP A 63 10.21 -5.67 -1.22
C TRP A 63 11.10 -6.29 -2.28
N ALA A 64 11.91 -5.46 -2.96
CA ALA A 64 12.87 -5.94 -3.95
C ALA A 64 13.89 -6.89 -3.31
N ALA A 65 14.47 -6.50 -2.16
CA ALA A 65 15.42 -7.33 -1.43
C ALA A 65 14.82 -8.68 -1.04
N TYR A 66 13.58 -8.69 -0.58
CA TYR A 66 12.88 -9.92 -0.20
C TYR A 66 12.60 -10.82 -1.42
N LEU A 67 12.03 -10.28 -2.49
CA LEU A 67 11.78 -11.04 -3.73
C LEU A 67 13.07 -11.61 -4.31
N MET A 68 14.15 -10.84 -4.34
CA MET A 68 15.47 -11.30 -4.78
C MET A 68 15.98 -12.45 -3.89
N SER A 69 15.83 -12.34 -2.56
CA SER A 69 16.26 -13.38 -1.63
C SER A 69 15.56 -14.72 -1.84
N LEU A 70 14.30 -14.71 -2.28
CA LEU A 70 13.53 -15.92 -2.59
C LEU A 70 13.95 -16.57 -3.91
N ALA A 71 14.66 -15.86 -4.77
CA ALA A 71 15.14 -16.38 -6.06
C ALA A 71 16.56 -16.95 -5.97
N VAL A 72 17.37 -16.48 -5.01
CA VAL A 72 18.75 -16.98 -4.83
C VAL A 72 18.75 -18.47 -4.50
N GLY A 73 19.63 -19.23 -5.18
CA GLY A 73 19.74 -20.69 -5.03
C GLY A 73 18.81 -21.49 -5.95
N VAL A 74 18.05 -20.84 -6.84
CA VAL A 74 17.11 -21.50 -7.76
C VAL A 74 17.67 -21.44 -9.19
N GLY A 75 17.82 -22.58 -9.84
CA GLY A 75 18.31 -22.67 -11.21
C GLY A 75 19.72 -22.05 -11.36
N CYS A 76 19.86 -21.15 -12.31
CA CYS A 76 21.13 -20.43 -12.54
C CYS A 76 21.29 -19.15 -11.68
N ILE A 77 20.37 -18.85 -10.78
CA ILE A 77 20.46 -17.68 -9.90
C ILE A 77 21.21 -18.08 -8.63
N VAL A 78 22.52 -17.92 -8.65
CA VAL A 78 23.42 -18.36 -7.58
C VAL A 78 23.73 -17.22 -6.59
N THR A 79 23.86 -16.01 -7.11
CA THR A 79 24.30 -14.84 -6.35
C THR A 79 23.16 -13.82 -6.19
N GLN A 80 23.37 -12.85 -5.30
CA GLN A 80 22.47 -11.71 -5.17
C GLN A 80 22.45 -10.84 -6.44
N ASP A 81 23.58 -10.75 -7.15
CA ASP A 81 23.68 -10.00 -8.40
C ASP A 81 22.86 -10.65 -9.52
N ASP A 82 22.82 -11.99 -9.58
CA ASP A 82 21.95 -12.74 -10.51
C ASP A 82 20.46 -12.47 -10.20
N ALA A 83 20.11 -12.49 -8.92
CA ALA A 83 18.74 -12.18 -8.48
C ALA A 83 18.36 -10.72 -8.77
N GLN A 84 19.28 -9.78 -8.63
CA GLN A 84 19.08 -8.38 -9.02
C GLN A 84 18.88 -8.24 -10.54
N ALA A 85 19.66 -8.95 -11.34
CA ALA A 85 19.50 -8.97 -12.79
C ALA A 85 18.14 -9.56 -13.21
N LEU A 86 17.67 -10.62 -12.54
CA LEU A 86 16.32 -11.16 -12.72
C LEU A 86 15.27 -10.11 -12.38
N PHE A 87 15.37 -9.49 -11.20
CA PHE A 87 14.42 -8.49 -10.72
C PHE A 87 14.31 -7.32 -11.71
N LEU A 88 15.42 -6.75 -12.15
CA LEU A 88 15.44 -5.64 -13.12
C LEU A 88 14.79 -6.02 -14.45
N LYS A 89 15.01 -7.26 -14.94
CA LYS A 89 14.35 -7.78 -16.13
C LYS A 89 12.85 -8.00 -15.92
N ALA A 90 12.43 -8.27 -14.70
CA ALA A 90 11.04 -8.53 -14.36
C ALA A 90 10.19 -7.25 -14.22
N ILE A 91 10.80 -6.09 -13.92
CA ILE A 91 10.07 -4.81 -13.77
C ILE A 91 9.14 -4.53 -14.96
N PRO A 92 9.59 -4.55 -16.24
CA PRO A 92 8.71 -4.27 -17.38
C PRO A 92 7.63 -5.34 -17.62
N LEU A 93 7.77 -6.54 -17.07
CA LEU A 93 6.79 -7.62 -17.15
C LEU A 93 5.87 -7.68 -15.91
N ASN A 94 6.11 -6.86 -14.92
CA ASN A 94 5.26 -6.77 -13.73
C ASN A 94 4.07 -5.85 -13.99
N PHE A 95 3.15 -6.33 -14.84
CA PHE A 95 2.10 -5.53 -15.46
C PHE A 95 1.12 -4.95 -14.44
N TYR A 96 0.71 -5.73 -13.42
CA TYR A 96 -0.29 -5.26 -12.49
C TYR A 96 0.10 -3.97 -11.76
N PRO A 97 1.24 -3.90 -11.06
CA PRO A 97 1.63 -2.68 -10.37
C PRO A 97 1.91 -1.52 -11.34
N LEU A 98 2.44 -1.80 -12.55
CA LEU A 98 2.60 -0.77 -13.58
C LEU A 98 1.25 -0.17 -13.97
N PHE A 99 0.25 -1.00 -14.28
CA PHE A 99 -1.08 -0.53 -14.64
C PHE A 99 -1.80 0.16 -13.48
N ALA A 100 -1.64 -0.32 -12.25
CA ALA A 100 -2.24 0.30 -11.08
C ALA A 100 -1.71 1.72 -10.85
N VAL A 101 -0.38 1.92 -10.88
CA VAL A 101 0.25 3.24 -10.71
C VAL A 101 -0.10 4.19 -11.86
N ILE A 102 -0.11 3.70 -13.10
CA ILE A 102 -0.48 4.50 -14.27
C ILE A 102 -1.96 4.87 -14.21
N LEU A 103 -2.85 3.91 -13.95
CA LEU A 103 -4.30 4.16 -13.92
C LEU A 103 -4.67 5.19 -12.86
N VAL A 104 -4.14 5.07 -11.64
CA VAL A 104 -4.42 6.04 -10.59
C VAL A 104 -3.89 7.43 -10.94
N GLY A 105 -2.76 7.55 -11.61
CA GLY A 105 -2.23 8.82 -12.15
C GLY A 105 -3.13 9.42 -13.23
N LEU A 106 -3.62 8.61 -14.17
CA LEU A 106 -4.55 9.04 -15.22
C LEU A 106 -5.89 9.51 -14.64
N ILE A 107 -6.36 8.86 -13.58
CA ILE A 107 -7.58 9.25 -12.88
C ILE A 107 -7.34 10.53 -12.07
N ALA A 108 -6.24 10.62 -11.34
CA ALA A 108 -5.87 11.81 -10.55
C ALA A 108 -5.69 13.07 -11.43
N SER A 109 -5.17 12.91 -12.65
CA SER A 109 -5.06 13.99 -13.64
C SER A 109 -6.41 14.36 -14.28
N GLY A 110 -7.40 13.46 -14.21
CA GLY A 110 -8.71 13.61 -14.83
C GLY A 110 -8.73 13.30 -16.32
N ILE A 111 -7.70 12.60 -16.82
CA ILE A 111 -7.66 12.04 -18.19
C ILE A 111 -8.66 10.89 -18.28
N VAL A 112 -8.62 9.98 -17.30
CA VAL A 112 -9.62 8.93 -17.14
C VAL A 112 -10.65 9.38 -16.10
N LYS A 113 -11.93 9.24 -16.45
CA LYS A 113 -13.04 9.58 -15.56
C LYS A 113 -13.28 8.46 -14.55
N ASP A 114 -13.75 8.83 -13.36
CA ASP A 114 -14.17 7.86 -12.37
C ASP A 114 -15.32 6.98 -12.86
N PHE A 115 -15.25 5.70 -12.52
CA PHE A 115 -16.27 4.70 -12.87
C PHE A 115 -16.67 3.86 -11.65
N GLY A 116 -17.69 3.03 -11.82
CA GLY A 116 -18.20 2.18 -10.74
C GLY A 116 -18.64 2.94 -9.48
N PRO A 117 -18.47 2.37 -8.30
CA PRO A 117 -18.84 2.98 -7.03
C PRO A 117 -18.10 4.28 -6.72
N MET A 118 -16.83 4.42 -7.15
CA MET A 118 -16.03 5.63 -6.96
C MET A 118 -16.67 6.86 -7.61
N LYS A 119 -17.26 6.70 -8.80
CA LYS A 119 -17.98 7.80 -9.48
C LYS A 119 -19.13 8.34 -8.61
N LYS A 120 -19.81 7.46 -7.86
CA LYS A 120 -20.89 7.86 -6.95
C LYS A 120 -20.32 8.60 -5.73
N ALA A 121 -19.19 8.12 -5.18
CA ALA A 121 -18.50 8.75 -4.05
C ALA A 121 -18.01 10.17 -4.41
N GLU A 122 -17.36 10.33 -5.55
CA GLU A 122 -16.90 11.64 -6.05
C GLU A 122 -18.07 12.60 -6.37
N LYS A 123 -19.14 12.08 -6.97
CA LYS A 123 -20.34 12.89 -7.22
C LYS A 123 -20.95 13.43 -5.92
N ARG A 124 -21.09 12.59 -4.89
CA ARG A 124 -21.54 12.98 -3.56
C ARG A 124 -20.67 14.06 -2.96
N ALA A 125 -19.32 13.87 -3.01
CA ALA A 125 -18.38 14.83 -2.44
C ALA A 125 -18.44 16.19 -3.16
N MET A 126 -18.54 16.21 -4.50
CA MET A 126 -18.57 17.44 -5.29
C MET A 126 -19.91 18.18 -5.20
N GLU A 127 -21.04 17.48 -5.32
CA GLU A 127 -22.37 18.07 -5.42
C GLU A 127 -22.99 18.38 -4.04
N GLU A 128 -22.83 17.44 -3.08
CA GLU A 128 -23.43 17.56 -1.75
C GLU A 128 -22.44 18.10 -0.70
N GLY A 129 -21.15 18.19 -1.03
CA GLY A 129 -20.09 18.54 -0.08
C GLY A 129 -19.79 17.46 0.95
N LYS A 130 -20.39 16.26 0.83
CA LYS A 130 -20.22 15.14 1.75
C LYS A 130 -19.06 14.26 1.31
N VAL A 131 -17.88 14.42 1.91
CA VAL A 131 -16.69 13.62 1.61
C VAL A 131 -16.79 12.17 2.10
N LEU A 132 -17.67 11.89 3.07
CA LEU A 132 -18.04 10.56 3.57
C LEU A 132 -19.50 10.25 3.27
N ARG A 133 -19.84 8.96 3.14
CA ARG A 133 -21.23 8.49 3.02
C ARG A 133 -21.96 8.64 4.37
N ASP A 134 -23.26 8.91 4.32
CA ASP A 134 -24.10 8.88 5.52
C ASP A 134 -24.07 7.48 6.14
N GLY A 135 -23.79 7.41 7.44
CA GLY A 135 -23.62 6.15 8.17
C GLY A 135 -22.32 5.42 7.94
N ALA A 136 -21.31 6.05 7.30
CA ALA A 136 -19.95 5.52 7.23
C ALA A 136 -19.31 5.42 8.62
N THR A 137 -18.48 4.40 8.82
CA THR A 137 -17.78 4.13 10.07
C THR A 137 -16.26 4.11 9.82
N PRO A 138 -15.60 5.28 9.70
CA PRO A 138 -14.14 5.34 9.55
C PRO A 138 -13.43 4.64 10.70
N LEU A 139 -12.27 4.06 10.40
CA LEU A 139 -11.41 3.44 11.43
C LEU A 139 -10.70 4.47 12.33
N ILE A 140 -10.80 5.74 12.01
CA ILE A 140 -10.35 6.85 12.87
C ILE A 140 -11.45 7.18 13.89
N GLY A 141 -11.08 7.36 15.17
CA GLY A 141 -12.01 7.77 16.22
C GLY A 141 -12.65 9.12 15.91
N LYS A 142 -13.95 9.23 16.18
CA LYS A 142 -14.74 10.47 15.94
C LYS A 142 -14.15 11.66 16.68
N GLU A 143 -13.58 11.43 17.85
CA GLU A 143 -12.94 12.47 18.68
C GLU A 143 -11.83 13.22 17.92
N LEU A 144 -11.06 12.53 17.07
CA LEU A 144 -10.02 13.17 16.27
C LEU A 144 -10.60 14.00 15.12
N ILE A 145 -11.70 13.53 14.50
CA ILE A 145 -12.37 14.24 13.39
C ILE A 145 -13.04 15.54 13.90
N GLU A 146 -13.60 15.48 15.11
CA GLU A 146 -14.34 16.59 15.73
C GLU A 146 -13.43 17.52 16.53
N MET A 147 -12.15 17.21 16.67
CA MET A 147 -11.20 17.98 17.44
C MET A 147 -11.02 19.38 16.85
N LYS A 148 -11.24 20.39 17.67
CA LYS A 148 -11.05 21.80 17.27
C LYS A 148 -9.63 22.25 17.55
N PRO A 149 -9.04 23.09 16.70
CA PRO A 149 -7.75 23.73 16.99
C PRO A 149 -7.83 24.55 18.27
N TYR A 150 -6.72 24.60 19.02
CA TYR A 150 -6.61 25.48 20.19
C TYR A 150 -6.72 26.95 19.77
N GLU A 151 -7.69 27.66 20.30
CA GLU A 151 -8.03 29.04 19.87
C GLU A 151 -7.06 30.10 20.41
N GLY A 152 -6.20 29.76 21.37
CA GLY A 152 -5.30 30.68 22.05
C GLY A 152 -4.10 31.16 21.23
N ILE A 153 -3.80 30.54 20.09
CA ILE A 153 -2.57 30.78 19.33
C ILE A 153 -2.85 30.77 17.82
N LYS A 154 -2.19 31.69 17.10
CA LYS A 154 -2.23 31.68 15.62
C LYS A 154 -1.42 30.45 15.10
N PRO A 155 -2.01 29.57 14.29
CA PRO A 155 -1.31 28.41 13.77
C PRO A 155 -0.14 28.81 12.87
N ASN A 156 1.05 28.29 13.18
CA ASN A 156 2.22 28.44 12.34
C ASN A 156 2.30 27.25 11.37
N VAL A 157 1.86 27.44 10.13
CA VAL A 157 1.82 26.37 9.11
C VAL A 157 3.21 25.77 8.86
N ALA A 158 4.26 26.59 8.85
CA ALA A 158 5.62 26.08 8.64
C ALA A 158 6.03 25.14 9.78
N LEU A 159 5.87 25.57 11.04
CA LEU A 159 6.33 24.83 12.21
C LEU A 159 5.42 23.64 12.56
N ASN A 160 4.10 23.78 12.34
CA ASN A 160 3.11 22.78 12.77
C ASN A 160 2.74 21.78 11.65
N PHE A 161 3.15 22.03 10.41
CA PHE A 161 2.85 21.14 9.28
C PHE A 161 4.09 20.84 8.43
N VAL A 162 4.77 21.86 7.86
CA VAL A 162 5.86 21.65 6.90
C VAL A 162 7.06 20.97 7.56
N VAL A 163 7.52 21.48 8.71
CA VAL A 163 8.68 20.92 9.42
C VAL A 163 8.46 19.48 9.86
N PRO A 164 7.33 19.09 10.50
CA PRO A 164 7.04 17.70 10.83
C PRO A 164 7.05 16.76 9.61
N VAL A 165 6.42 17.16 8.50
CA VAL A 165 6.40 16.36 7.25
C VAL A 165 7.82 16.17 6.71
N VAL A 166 8.61 17.25 6.62
CA VAL A 166 10.00 17.18 6.17
C VAL A 166 10.86 16.33 7.12
N MET A 167 10.66 16.42 8.44
CA MET A 167 11.36 15.57 9.41
C MET A 167 11.09 14.08 9.19
N ILE A 168 9.83 13.69 9.06
CA ILE A 168 9.48 12.28 8.82
C ILE A 168 10.18 11.77 7.56
N ILE A 169 10.05 12.49 6.45
CA ILE A 169 10.65 12.11 5.17
C ILE A 169 12.19 12.05 5.28
N THR A 170 12.80 13.06 5.88
CA THR A 170 14.26 13.14 6.00
C THR A 170 14.81 12.01 6.87
N ILE A 171 14.19 11.71 8.00
CA ILE A 171 14.63 10.62 8.88
C ILE A 171 14.42 9.27 8.19
N ALA A 172 13.25 9.04 7.58
CA ALA A 172 12.95 7.78 6.91
C ALA A 172 13.88 7.52 5.71
N LEU A 173 14.05 8.49 4.80
CA LEU A 173 14.96 8.38 3.67
C LEU A 173 16.44 8.37 4.11
N GLY A 174 16.82 9.24 5.06
CA GLY A 174 18.18 9.29 5.58
C GLY A 174 18.61 7.94 6.16
N THR A 175 17.77 7.30 6.97
CA THR A 175 18.05 5.97 7.53
C THR A 175 18.00 4.88 6.46
N PHE A 176 17.12 4.99 5.48
CA PHE A 176 17.08 4.06 4.35
C PHE A 176 18.41 4.06 3.57
N PHE A 177 18.93 5.24 3.20
CA PHE A 177 20.18 5.34 2.44
C PHE A 177 21.43 5.05 3.28
N THR A 178 21.41 5.30 4.61
CA THR A 178 22.58 5.09 5.46
C THR A 178 22.63 3.71 6.11
N LEU A 179 21.46 3.13 6.44
CA LEU A 179 21.36 1.87 7.19
C LEU A 179 20.76 0.73 6.35
N GLY A 180 20.36 0.98 5.10
CA GLY A 180 19.71 0.01 4.22
C GLY A 180 18.26 -0.31 4.61
N SER A 181 17.70 0.36 5.63
CA SER A 181 16.30 0.18 6.05
C SER A 181 15.72 1.48 6.60
N ALA A 182 14.49 1.82 6.17
CA ALA A 182 13.80 3.01 6.65
C ALA A 182 13.33 2.80 8.10
N LYS A 183 13.82 3.63 9.01
CA LYS A 183 13.41 3.63 10.43
C LYS A 183 12.17 4.48 10.62
N THR A 184 11.03 3.97 10.12
CA THR A 184 9.78 4.73 10.07
C THR A 184 9.17 4.96 11.45
N MET A 185 9.26 3.97 12.36
CA MET A 185 8.79 4.13 13.75
C MET A 185 9.56 5.23 14.47
N GLU A 186 10.89 5.24 14.33
CA GLU A 186 11.75 6.28 14.92
C GLU A 186 11.46 7.66 14.29
N ALA A 187 11.20 7.72 12.97
CA ALA A 187 10.81 8.95 12.30
C ALA A 187 9.52 9.55 12.88
N PHE A 188 8.50 8.73 13.08
CA PHE A 188 7.26 9.16 13.73
C PHE A 188 7.49 9.59 15.18
N LEU A 189 8.20 8.76 15.95
CA LEU A 189 8.45 9.04 17.38
C LEU A 189 9.15 10.40 17.57
N TYR A 190 10.27 10.62 16.85
CA TYR A 190 11.01 11.89 16.97
C TYR A 190 10.18 13.07 16.48
N THR A 191 9.38 12.89 15.45
CA THR A 191 8.50 13.96 14.97
C THR A 191 7.38 14.26 15.96
N CYS A 192 6.77 13.25 16.59
CA CYS A 192 5.77 13.46 17.64
C CYS A 192 6.37 14.20 18.85
N ILE A 193 7.59 13.84 19.29
CA ILE A 193 8.30 14.55 20.37
C ILE A 193 8.57 15.99 19.95
N PHE A 194 9.08 16.22 18.74
CA PHE A 194 9.30 17.57 18.20
C PHE A 194 8.02 18.38 18.20
N MET A 195 6.90 17.83 17.72
CA MET A 195 5.62 18.53 17.69
C MET A 195 5.13 18.88 19.10
N ALA A 196 5.20 17.94 20.05
CA ALA A 196 4.81 18.18 21.43
C ALA A 196 5.64 19.33 22.06
N VAL A 197 6.97 19.28 21.91
CA VAL A 197 7.87 20.32 22.41
C VAL A 197 7.62 21.66 21.71
N SER A 198 7.45 21.66 20.38
CA SER A 198 7.17 22.85 19.59
C SER A 198 5.85 23.51 20.03
N MET A 199 4.81 22.73 20.30
CA MET A 199 3.52 23.23 20.79
C MET A 199 3.66 23.90 22.17
N LEU A 200 4.42 23.28 23.08
CA LEU A 200 4.72 23.88 24.40
C LEU A 200 5.48 25.20 24.27
N ILE A 201 6.48 25.26 23.39
CA ILE A 201 7.24 26.51 23.11
C ILE A 201 6.35 27.61 22.53
N GLN A 202 5.36 27.22 21.71
CA GLN A 202 4.38 28.15 21.16
C GLN A 202 3.37 28.65 22.22
N GLY A 203 3.42 28.13 23.45
CA GLY A 203 2.57 28.54 24.56
C GLY A 203 1.28 27.75 24.72
N ILE A 204 1.13 26.60 24.04
CA ILE A 204 0.00 25.69 24.26
C ILE A 204 0.18 25.03 25.63
N PRO A 205 -0.83 25.03 26.52
CA PRO A 205 -0.73 24.40 27.82
C PRO A 205 -0.41 22.91 27.74
N PHE A 206 0.42 22.41 28.64
CA PHE A 206 0.79 20.98 28.68
C PHE A 206 -0.42 20.04 28.70
N LYS A 207 -1.49 20.43 29.40
CA LYS A 207 -2.75 19.69 29.44
C LYS A 207 -3.33 19.48 28.02
N GLU A 208 -3.41 20.53 27.23
CA GLU A 208 -3.94 20.49 25.85
C GLU A 208 -3.07 19.60 24.94
N VAL A 209 -1.74 19.70 25.07
CA VAL A 209 -0.82 18.83 24.33
C VAL A 209 -1.05 17.37 24.67
N MET A 210 -1.15 17.03 25.98
CA MET A 210 -1.39 15.65 26.41
C MET A 210 -2.79 15.14 26.07
N GLU A 211 -3.80 16.01 26.04
CA GLU A 211 -5.14 15.66 25.59
C GLU A 211 -5.12 15.32 24.10
N THR A 212 -4.43 16.12 23.28
CA THR A 212 -4.24 15.85 21.85
C THR A 212 -3.55 14.51 21.61
N VAL A 213 -2.47 14.20 22.34
CA VAL A 213 -1.78 12.91 22.28
C VAL A 213 -2.72 11.75 22.65
N THR A 214 -3.50 11.93 23.73
CA THR A 214 -4.45 10.91 24.20
C THR A 214 -5.56 10.64 23.16
N VAL A 215 -6.11 11.70 22.57
CA VAL A 215 -7.11 11.58 21.48
C VAL A 215 -6.50 10.88 20.27
N GLY A 216 -5.26 11.22 19.90
CA GLY A 216 -4.55 10.56 18.80
C GLY A 216 -4.39 9.04 19.03
N ILE A 217 -3.96 8.64 20.24
CA ILE A 217 -3.84 7.21 20.60
C ILE A 217 -5.20 6.51 20.55
N LYS A 218 -6.22 7.08 21.18
CA LYS A 218 -7.57 6.51 21.20
C LYS A 218 -8.15 6.35 19.80
N SER A 219 -7.91 7.31 18.92
CA SER A 219 -8.40 7.29 17.53
C SER A 219 -7.77 6.18 16.69
N GLY A 220 -6.57 5.71 17.04
CA GLY A 220 -5.89 4.61 16.35
C GLY A 220 -6.35 3.20 16.78
N VAL A 221 -7.03 3.07 17.92
CA VAL A 221 -7.41 1.76 18.49
C VAL A 221 -8.23 0.89 17.52
N PRO A 222 -9.25 1.40 16.79
CA PRO A 222 -10.01 0.58 15.86
C PRO A 222 -9.14 -0.01 14.73
N ALA A 223 -8.24 0.79 14.17
CA ALA A 223 -7.31 0.34 13.12
C ALA A 223 -6.35 -0.73 13.64
N VAL A 224 -5.73 -0.53 14.81
CA VAL A 224 -4.83 -1.51 15.46
C VAL A 224 -5.56 -2.83 15.73
N THR A 225 -6.82 -2.76 16.20
CA THR A 225 -7.63 -3.95 16.47
C THR A 225 -7.89 -4.72 15.16
N LEU A 226 -8.27 -4.02 14.08
CA LEU A 226 -8.51 -4.66 12.80
C LEU A 226 -7.23 -5.30 12.23
N LEU A 227 -6.10 -4.61 12.32
CA LEU A 227 -4.79 -5.16 11.94
C LEU A 227 -4.44 -6.43 12.72
N ALA A 228 -4.63 -6.44 14.04
CA ALA A 228 -4.38 -7.63 14.86
C ALA A 228 -5.24 -8.83 14.44
N LEU A 229 -6.51 -8.59 14.12
CA LEU A 229 -7.40 -9.64 13.62
C LEU A 229 -6.99 -10.12 12.22
N ALA A 230 -6.60 -9.22 11.31
CA ALA A 230 -6.12 -9.55 9.98
C ALA A 230 -4.83 -10.41 10.03
N TYR A 231 -3.88 -10.05 10.88
CA TYR A 231 -2.67 -10.87 11.10
C TYR A 231 -3.00 -12.24 11.72
N SER A 232 -4.01 -12.33 12.57
CA SER A 232 -4.49 -13.61 13.11
C SER A 232 -5.07 -14.52 12.03
N VAL A 233 -5.86 -13.96 11.10
CA VAL A 233 -6.38 -14.69 9.92
C VAL A 233 -5.24 -15.19 9.04
N ASN A 234 -4.22 -14.36 8.80
CA ASN A 234 -3.04 -14.76 8.02
C ASN A 234 -2.28 -15.92 8.70
N ALA A 235 -2.07 -15.84 10.02
CA ALA A 235 -1.42 -16.92 10.79
C ALA A 235 -2.20 -18.24 10.70
N LEU A 236 -3.53 -18.19 10.83
CA LEU A 236 -4.41 -19.36 10.68
C LEU A 236 -4.33 -19.94 9.27
N SER A 237 -4.40 -19.12 8.23
CA SER A 237 -4.27 -19.53 6.83
C SER A 237 -2.97 -20.30 6.57
N LYS A 238 -1.85 -19.82 7.13
CA LYS A 238 -0.55 -20.51 7.07
C LYS A 238 -0.60 -21.87 7.75
N THR A 239 -1.15 -21.93 8.97
CA THR A 239 -1.26 -23.19 9.75
C THR A 239 -2.16 -24.21 9.05
N MET A 240 -3.24 -23.77 8.41
CA MET A 240 -4.16 -24.62 7.65
C MET A 240 -3.59 -25.12 6.32
N GLY A 241 -2.46 -24.58 5.86
CA GLY A 241 -1.87 -24.94 4.58
C GLY A 241 -2.68 -24.50 3.37
N THR A 242 -3.47 -23.40 3.52
CA THR A 242 -4.37 -22.88 2.48
C THR A 242 -3.64 -22.67 1.15
N ALA A 243 -2.43 -22.17 1.20
CA ALA A 243 -1.59 -21.92 0.04
C ALA A 243 -1.20 -23.22 -0.69
N ASN A 244 -0.76 -24.24 0.04
CA ASN A 244 -0.41 -25.54 -0.54
C ASN A 244 -1.62 -26.20 -1.21
N PHE A 245 -2.81 -26.05 -0.61
CA PHE A 245 -4.06 -26.52 -1.19
C PHE A 245 -4.36 -25.84 -2.53
N ILE A 246 -4.24 -24.51 -2.61
CA ILE A 246 -4.49 -23.74 -3.83
C ILE A 246 -3.52 -24.18 -4.94
N VAL A 247 -2.21 -24.26 -4.64
CA VAL A 247 -1.18 -24.66 -5.60
C VAL A 247 -1.42 -26.09 -6.11
N SER A 248 -1.70 -27.05 -5.21
CA SER A 248 -1.95 -28.44 -5.60
C SER A 248 -3.20 -28.58 -6.48
N SER A 249 -4.22 -27.76 -6.25
CA SER A 249 -5.45 -27.76 -7.05
C SER A 249 -5.22 -27.27 -8.49
N CYS A 250 -4.21 -26.42 -8.70
CA CYS A 250 -3.88 -25.86 -10.02
C CYS A 250 -2.86 -26.68 -10.82
N SER A 251 -2.14 -27.62 -10.21
CA SER A 251 -0.99 -28.32 -10.81
C SER A 251 -1.29 -29.14 -12.08
N GLY A 252 -2.53 -29.52 -12.30
CA GLY A 252 -2.94 -30.36 -13.46
C GLY A 252 -3.04 -29.63 -14.81
N PHE A 253 -2.94 -28.29 -14.84
CA PHE A 253 -3.16 -27.47 -16.03
C PHE A 253 -1.90 -26.72 -16.51
N LEU A 254 -0.72 -27.07 -15.98
CA LEU A 254 0.52 -26.32 -16.20
C LEU A 254 1.18 -26.72 -17.52
N THR A 255 1.22 -25.78 -18.47
CA THR A 255 2.09 -25.84 -19.65
C THR A 255 2.94 -24.55 -19.70
N PRO A 256 4.12 -24.54 -20.38
CA PRO A 256 4.97 -23.35 -20.44
C PRO A 256 4.24 -22.08 -20.90
N ALA A 257 3.33 -22.21 -21.86
CA ALA A 257 2.61 -21.08 -22.45
C ALA A 257 1.64 -20.40 -21.46
N VAL A 258 1.01 -21.16 -20.56
CA VAL A 258 0.02 -20.64 -19.62
C VAL A 258 0.56 -20.51 -18.19
N LEU A 259 1.79 -20.95 -17.96
CA LEU A 259 2.39 -20.98 -16.62
C LEU A 259 2.40 -19.61 -15.92
N PRO A 260 2.87 -18.51 -16.54
CA PRO A 260 2.85 -17.20 -15.88
C PRO A 260 1.42 -16.74 -15.54
N ALA A 261 0.46 -16.98 -16.43
CA ALA A 261 -0.93 -16.59 -16.20
C ALA A 261 -1.57 -17.35 -15.04
N ILE A 262 -1.33 -18.67 -14.94
CA ILE A 262 -1.82 -19.49 -13.81
C ILE A 262 -1.15 -19.06 -12.50
N ILE A 263 0.17 -18.82 -12.51
CA ILE A 263 0.91 -18.33 -11.34
C ILE A 263 0.33 -17.00 -10.88
N PHE A 264 0.07 -16.07 -11.80
CA PHE A 264 -0.54 -14.78 -11.49
C PHE A 264 -1.89 -14.95 -10.80
N VAL A 265 -2.80 -15.75 -11.36
CA VAL A 265 -4.13 -15.99 -10.77
C VAL A 265 -4.03 -16.64 -9.39
N VAL A 266 -3.17 -17.65 -9.23
CA VAL A 266 -2.94 -18.31 -7.94
C VAL A 266 -2.43 -17.31 -6.90
N ALA A 267 -1.44 -16.50 -7.26
CA ALA A 267 -0.91 -15.46 -6.39
C ALA A 267 -1.97 -14.40 -6.03
N CYS A 268 -2.82 -14.01 -7.00
CA CYS A 268 -3.96 -13.10 -6.75
C CYS A 268 -4.92 -13.64 -5.70
N ILE A 269 -5.35 -14.89 -5.87
CA ILE A 269 -6.31 -15.55 -4.95
C ILE A 269 -5.69 -15.70 -3.56
N MET A 270 -4.44 -16.13 -3.49
CA MET A 270 -3.74 -16.32 -2.22
C MET A 270 -3.58 -15.01 -1.46
N ALA A 271 -3.06 -13.97 -2.12
CA ALA A 271 -2.85 -12.68 -1.49
C ALA A 271 -4.19 -12.04 -1.06
N PHE A 272 -5.22 -12.15 -1.89
CA PHE A 272 -6.56 -11.67 -1.53
C PHE A 272 -7.14 -12.37 -0.30
N ALA A 273 -7.03 -13.72 -0.26
CA ALA A 273 -7.58 -14.51 0.83
C ALA A 273 -6.80 -14.34 2.15
N THR A 274 -5.49 -14.12 2.08
CA THR A 274 -4.62 -13.97 3.24
C THR A 274 -4.41 -12.51 3.67
N GLY A 275 -4.67 -11.55 2.78
CA GLY A 275 -4.35 -10.15 2.99
C GLY A 275 -2.84 -9.87 3.07
N SER A 276 -2.00 -10.69 2.39
CA SER A 276 -0.54 -10.59 2.51
C SER A 276 0.19 -10.93 1.23
N SER A 277 0.84 -9.94 0.63
CA SER A 277 1.78 -10.16 -0.48
C SER A 277 3.01 -10.95 -0.03
N TRP A 278 3.58 -10.61 1.12
CA TRP A 278 4.80 -11.23 1.66
C TRP A 278 4.65 -12.75 1.83
N GLY A 279 3.53 -13.18 2.43
CA GLY A 279 3.21 -14.59 2.58
C GLY A 279 3.02 -15.30 1.24
N THR A 280 2.39 -14.64 0.29
CA THR A 280 2.18 -15.13 -1.07
C THR A 280 3.50 -15.32 -1.81
N PHE A 281 4.42 -14.34 -1.74
CA PHE A 281 5.75 -14.45 -2.35
C PHE A 281 6.54 -15.62 -1.76
N ALA A 282 6.56 -15.76 -0.43
CA ALA A 282 7.26 -16.83 0.27
C ALA A 282 6.84 -18.23 -0.18
N ILE A 283 5.59 -18.40 -0.60
CA ILE A 283 5.04 -19.69 -0.97
C ILE A 283 5.06 -19.90 -2.49
N CYS A 284 4.66 -18.89 -3.26
CA CYS A 284 4.58 -19.02 -4.71
C CYS A 284 5.96 -19.02 -5.38
N MET A 285 6.92 -18.22 -4.90
CA MET A 285 8.22 -18.09 -5.56
C MET A 285 9.04 -19.39 -5.57
N PRO A 286 9.17 -20.13 -4.43
CA PRO A 286 9.86 -21.42 -4.40
C PRO A 286 9.20 -22.53 -5.25
N ILE A 287 7.98 -22.33 -5.71
CA ILE A 287 7.27 -23.27 -6.60
C ILE A 287 7.36 -22.80 -8.05
N ALA A 288 7.07 -21.52 -8.29
CA ALA A 288 7.02 -20.95 -9.63
C ALA A 288 8.37 -20.96 -10.34
N LEU A 289 9.44 -20.58 -9.64
CA LEU A 289 10.77 -20.50 -10.27
C LEU A 289 11.34 -21.88 -10.63
N PRO A 290 11.42 -22.89 -9.73
CA PRO A 290 11.87 -24.22 -10.11
C PRO A 290 11.07 -24.83 -11.26
N LEU A 291 9.75 -24.61 -11.26
CA LEU A 291 8.90 -25.10 -12.34
C LEU A 291 9.21 -24.40 -13.67
N ALA A 292 9.41 -23.09 -13.67
CA ALA A 292 9.81 -22.34 -14.87
C ALA A 292 11.19 -22.79 -15.37
N PHE A 293 12.15 -23.00 -14.48
CA PHE A 293 13.48 -23.51 -14.82
C PHE A 293 13.46 -24.94 -15.37
N ALA A 294 12.55 -25.79 -14.90
CA ALA A 294 12.37 -27.14 -15.44
C ALA A 294 11.94 -27.13 -16.92
N TYR A 295 11.18 -26.12 -17.36
CA TYR A 295 10.81 -25.93 -18.76
C TYR A 295 11.86 -25.22 -19.62
N THR A 296 12.96 -24.76 -19.04
CA THR A 296 13.99 -23.95 -19.74
C THR A 296 15.40 -24.52 -19.57
N ASP A 297 15.49 -25.83 -19.25
CA ASP A 297 16.76 -26.53 -19.03
C ASP A 297 17.71 -25.75 -18.07
N GLY A 298 17.14 -25.13 -17.03
CA GLY A 298 17.87 -24.37 -16.03
C GLY A 298 18.37 -22.99 -16.48
N GLN A 299 17.95 -22.50 -17.66
CA GLN A 299 18.39 -21.21 -18.20
C GLN A 299 17.45 -20.08 -17.84
N LEU A 300 18.01 -18.87 -17.63
CA LEU A 300 17.25 -17.65 -17.42
C LEU A 300 16.65 -17.13 -18.73
N THR A 301 15.42 -17.56 -19.02
CA THR A 301 14.65 -17.16 -20.20
C THR A 301 13.55 -16.17 -19.84
N THR A 302 12.86 -15.62 -20.85
CA THR A 302 11.67 -14.78 -20.65
C THR A 302 10.58 -15.48 -19.84
N LEU A 303 10.42 -16.81 -19.96
CA LEU A 303 9.46 -17.57 -19.16
C LEU A 303 9.75 -17.45 -17.65
N VAL A 304 11.02 -17.62 -17.25
CA VAL A 304 11.42 -17.50 -15.83
C VAL A 304 11.18 -16.07 -15.32
N VAL A 305 11.53 -15.06 -16.12
CA VAL A 305 11.31 -13.65 -15.79
C VAL A 305 9.81 -13.35 -15.66
N ALA A 306 8.98 -13.87 -16.57
CA ALA A 306 7.52 -13.69 -16.53
C ALA A 306 6.90 -14.40 -15.31
N CYS A 307 7.36 -15.60 -14.95
CA CYS A 307 6.88 -16.29 -13.74
C CYS A 307 7.24 -15.53 -12.46
N PHE A 308 8.46 -14.99 -12.38
CA PHE A 308 8.86 -14.12 -11.26
C PHE A 308 7.95 -12.88 -11.17
N ALA A 309 7.74 -12.19 -12.30
CA ALA A 309 6.86 -11.03 -12.37
C ALA A 309 5.40 -11.37 -12.04
N ALA A 310 4.92 -12.55 -12.47
CA ALA A 310 3.58 -13.03 -12.19
C ALA A 310 3.33 -13.26 -10.70
N VAL A 311 4.30 -13.85 -9.98
CA VAL A 311 4.23 -13.98 -8.51
C VAL A 311 4.20 -12.60 -7.86
N ALA A 312 5.10 -11.69 -8.25
CA ALA A 312 5.19 -10.36 -7.69
C ALA A 312 3.90 -9.55 -7.96
N GLY A 313 3.45 -9.50 -9.21
CA GLY A 313 2.26 -8.75 -9.61
C GLY A 313 0.96 -9.31 -9.05
N GLY A 314 0.81 -10.64 -9.05
CA GLY A 314 -0.37 -11.31 -8.49
C GLY A 314 -0.49 -11.14 -6.98
N GLY A 315 0.64 -11.24 -6.26
CA GLY A 315 0.66 -10.97 -4.83
C GLY A 315 0.28 -9.53 -4.49
N VAL A 316 0.78 -8.56 -5.26
CA VAL A 316 0.39 -7.15 -5.10
C VAL A 316 -1.08 -6.91 -5.45
N PHE A 317 -1.62 -7.54 -6.53
CA PHE A 317 -3.04 -7.42 -6.86
C PHE A 317 -3.94 -7.85 -5.70
N GLY A 318 -3.69 -9.05 -5.18
CA GLY A 318 -4.52 -9.61 -4.12
C GLY A 318 -4.47 -8.79 -2.84
N ASP A 319 -3.28 -8.36 -2.45
CA ASP A 319 -3.03 -7.49 -1.31
C ASP A 319 -3.76 -6.14 -1.48
N HIS A 320 -3.50 -5.42 -2.57
CA HIS A 320 -4.05 -4.11 -2.89
C HIS A 320 -5.60 -4.06 -2.92
N CYS A 321 -6.30 -5.16 -3.13
CA CYS A 321 -7.76 -5.20 -3.13
C CYS A 321 -8.39 -6.02 -2.00
N SER A 322 -7.57 -6.60 -1.11
CA SER A 322 -8.07 -7.38 0.02
C SER A 322 -8.54 -6.50 1.16
N PRO A 323 -9.73 -6.79 1.73
CA PRO A 323 -10.16 -6.12 2.96
C PRO A 323 -9.33 -6.52 4.20
N LEU A 324 -8.49 -7.54 4.10
CA LEU A 324 -7.63 -8.04 5.18
C LEU A 324 -6.21 -7.47 5.09
N SER A 325 -5.88 -6.75 4.01
CA SER A 325 -4.55 -6.20 3.81
C SER A 325 -4.26 -5.04 4.76
N ASP A 326 -3.05 -5.04 5.32
CA ASP A 326 -2.59 -3.96 6.18
C ASP A 326 -2.45 -2.63 5.42
N THR A 327 -2.02 -2.65 4.15
CA THR A 327 -1.90 -1.42 3.33
C THR A 327 -3.27 -0.80 3.08
N THR A 328 -4.29 -1.62 2.75
CA THR A 328 -5.67 -1.19 2.52
C THR A 328 -6.31 -0.64 3.82
N ILE A 329 -6.04 -1.29 4.97
CA ILE A 329 -6.47 -0.82 6.29
C ILE A 329 -5.82 0.53 6.61
N LEU A 330 -4.50 0.65 6.39
CA LEU A 330 -3.75 1.88 6.67
C LEU A 330 -4.13 3.02 5.74
N ALA A 331 -4.43 2.75 4.47
CA ALA A 331 -4.91 3.73 3.50
C ALA A 331 -6.26 4.32 3.91
N SER A 332 -7.23 3.45 4.26
CA SER A 332 -8.54 3.90 4.74
C SER A 332 -8.44 4.67 6.06
N THR A 333 -7.56 4.22 6.97
CA THR A 333 -7.31 4.89 8.25
C THR A 333 -6.67 6.26 8.03
N GLY A 334 -5.62 6.36 7.24
CA GLY A 334 -4.92 7.62 6.96
C GLY A 334 -5.83 8.66 6.31
N ALA A 335 -6.61 8.26 5.32
CA ALA A 335 -7.57 9.13 4.65
C ALA A 335 -8.80 9.47 5.51
N GLY A 336 -9.10 8.67 6.54
CA GLY A 336 -10.32 8.77 7.32
C GLY A 336 -11.55 8.28 6.56
N ALA A 337 -11.39 7.26 5.73
CA ALA A 337 -12.46 6.61 4.98
C ALA A 337 -13.09 5.45 5.80
N ASP A 338 -14.32 5.10 5.45
CA ASP A 338 -14.86 3.79 5.83
C ASP A 338 -14.09 2.70 5.06
N HIS A 339 -13.57 1.72 5.79
CA HIS A 339 -12.71 0.69 5.22
C HIS A 339 -13.41 -0.14 4.14
N ILE A 340 -14.65 -0.54 4.39
CA ILE A 340 -15.42 -1.34 3.43
C ILE A 340 -15.83 -0.51 2.21
N ASP A 341 -16.15 0.77 2.39
CA ASP A 341 -16.42 1.67 1.26
C ASP A 341 -15.16 1.89 0.42
N HIS A 342 -13.99 2.01 1.05
CA HIS A 342 -12.71 2.05 0.34
C HIS A 342 -12.49 0.80 -0.52
N VAL A 343 -12.59 -0.41 0.07
CA VAL A 343 -12.45 -1.67 -0.66
C VAL A 343 -13.42 -1.76 -1.84
N LYS A 344 -14.72 -1.46 -1.61
CA LYS A 344 -15.75 -1.51 -2.66
C LYS A 344 -15.50 -0.54 -3.80
N THR A 345 -14.95 0.64 -3.51
CA THR A 345 -14.68 1.66 -4.53
C THR A 345 -13.40 1.39 -5.30
N GLN A 346 -12.40 0.79 -4.67
CA GLN A 346 -11.11 0.43 -5.26
C GLN A 346 -11.18 -0.83 -6.13
N LEU A 347 -11.95 -1.83 -5.71
CA LEU A 347 -12.00 -3.15 -6.36
C LEU A 347 -12.23 -3.11 -7.89
N PRO A 348 -13.13 -2.29 -8.45
CA PRO A 348 -13.30 -2.20 -9.91
C PRO A 348 -12.03 -1.71 -10.64
N TYR A 349 -11.25 -0.82 -10.04
CA TYR A 349 -10.00 -0.33 -10.61
C TYR A 349 -8.92 -1.41 -10.58
N SER A 350 -8.77 -2.07 -9.43
CA SER A 350 -7.82 -3.18 -9.26
C SER A 350 -8.15 -4.34 -10.19
N LEU A 351 -9.42 -4.71 -10.32
CA LEU A 351 -9.86 -5.74 -11.27
C LEU A 351 -9.57 -5.36 -12.71
N THR A 352 -9.78 -4.08 -13.10
CA THR A 352 -9.43 -3.61 -14.45
C THR A 352 -7.94 -3.80 -14.73
N CYS A 353 -7.07 -3.38 -13.79
CA CYS A 353 -5.63 -3.60 -13.91
C CYS A 353 -5.25 -5.08 -13.88
N GLY A 354 -5.92 -5.89 -13.05
CA GLY A 354 -5.68 -7.32 -12.94
C GLY A 354 -6.02 -8.09 -14.23
N VAL A 355 -7.16 -7.74 -14.85
CA VAL A 355 -7.55 -8.32 -16.17
C VAL A 355 -6.57 -7.91 -17.26
N LEU A 356 -6.17 -6.63 -17.30
CA LEU A 356 -5.18 -6.17 -18.28
C LEU A 356 -3.80 -6.83 -18.05
N ALA A 357 -3.44 -7.13 -16.82
CA ALA A 357 -2.17 -7.79 -16.50
C ALA A 357 -2.18 -9.29 -16.82
N PHE A 358 -3.37 -9.91 -16.84
CA PHE A 358 -3.56 -11.33 -17.15
C PHE A 358 -3.49 -11.60 -18.68
N ILE A 359 -3.96 -10.64 -19.53
CA ILE A 359 -3.96 -10.76 -20.99
C ILE A 359 -2.56 -10.52 -21.57
#